data_858b7fcb437301f77338f950f07b1e6d
#
_entry.id   858b7fcb437301f77338f950f07b1e6d
#
_cell.length_a   1.000
_cell.length_b   1.000
_cell.length_c   1.000
_cell.angle_alpha   90.00
_cell.angle_beta   90.00
_cell.angle_gamma   90.00
#
_symmetry.space_group_name_H-M   'P 1'
#
loop_
_entity.id
_entity.type
_entity.pdbx_description
1 polymer ?
#
loop_
_entity_poly.entity_id
_entity_poly.type
_entity_poly.pdbx_seq_one_letter_code
_entity_poly.pdbx_strand_id
1 'polypeptide(L)'
;DAILIIGANPRKEAPVLNARIRKRWLSGELTITLIGAQADLTYDYDYAGAGAESLMQFIETAQPVGKLLVLVGQGALSRSDGGAILALAAKAAQKLGGVGEGWNGFSVLHTAAARVGALDLGFTPGAGALDAQAMAKAGALDVIFNLGADEIAIDPGAFVVYIGSHGDRGAHRADVILPGAAYTEKSGIFVNTEGRVQMSSRVVFPPGDAREDWAILRALSGALGQPLPFDSLSALRKKLIEAYPHFGRVDQIAPGAATQISALAAQPAQAGREPVLSMIHDFYLTNPIARASAVMAECSALAQGRLTQAAE
;
A
#
# COMPACT_ATOMS: atom_id res chain seq x y z
N ASP A 1 -1.67 -2.39 -24.27
CA ASP A 1 -1.55 -1.47 -25.40
C ASP A 1 -1.28 -0.04 -24.91
N ALA A 2 -1.87 0.36 -23.78
CA ALA A 2 -1.60 1.66 -23.15
C ALA A 2 -1.57 1.57 -21.62
N ILE A 3 -0.92 2.55 -20.98
CA ILE A 3 -0.91 2.72 -19.53
C ILE A 3 -1.29 4.16 -19.19
N LEU A 4 -2.23 4.32 -18.24
CA LEU A 4 -2.55 5.58 -17.59
C LEU A 4 -2.06 5.54 -16.15
N ILE A 5 -1.12 6.40 -15.80
CA ILE A 5 -0.56 6.52 -14.45
C ILE A 5 -1.19 7.75 -13.78
N ILE A 6 -1.79 7.58 -12.61
CA ILE A 6 -2.47 8.64 -11.85
C ILE A 6 -1.85 8.75 -10.45
N GLY A 7 -1.13 9.83 -10.19
CA GLY A 7 -0.56 10.13 -8.87
C GLY A 7 0.37 9.06 -8.32
N ALA A 8 1.09 8.37 -9.19
CA ALA A 8 2.06 7.35 -8.83
C ALA A 8 3.42 7.62 -9.47
N ASN A 9 4.47 7.18 -8.81
CA ASN A 9 5.80 7.07 -9.37
C ASN A 9 6.25 5.59 -9.33
N PRO A 10 5.94 4.80 -10.37
CA PRO A 10 6.28 3.37 -10.39
C PRO A 10 7.77 3.09 -10.17
N ARG A 11 8.67 4.01 -10.58
CA ARG A 11 10.11 3.85 -10.34
C ARG A 11 10.46 3.80 -8.86
N LYS A 12 9.75 4.56 -8.01
CA LYS A 12 9.95 4.58 -6.56
C LYS A 12 9.01 3.65 -5.80
N GLU A 13 7.76 3.52 -6.26
CA GLU A 13 6.71 2.78 -5.55
C GLU A 13 6.69 1.28 -5.88
N ALA A 14 7.05 0.93 -7.13
CA ALA A 14 7.03 -0.44 -7.63
C ALA A 14 8.14 -0.66 -8.67
N PRO A 15 9.44 -0.63 -8.29
CA PRO A 15 10.56 -0.61 -9.24
C PRO A 15 10.60 -1.84 -10.15
N VAL A 16 10.19 -3.01 -9.69
CA VAL A 16 10.10 -4.21 -10.53
C VAL A 16 9.01 -4.07 -11.60
N LEU A 17 7.85 -3.50 -11.24
CA LEU A 17 6.80 -3.18 -12.21
C LEU A 17 7.30 -2.13 -13.20
N ASN A 18 8.01 -1.09 -12.74
CA ASN A 18 8.60 -0.06 -13.61
C ASN A 18 9.56 -0.66 -14.63
N ALA A 19 10.41 -1.60 -14.21
CA ALA A 19 11.31 -2.32 -15.11
C ALA A 19 10.56 -3.14 -16.17
N ARG A 20 9.44 -3.77 -15.81
CA ARG A 20 8.56 -4.50 -16.74
C ARG A 20 7.87 -3.56 -17.73
N ILE A 21 7.39 -2.40 -17.26
CA ILE A 21 6.81 -1.35 -18.11
C ILE A 21 7.88 -0.88 -19.12
N ARG A 22 9.09 -0.55 -18.65
CA ARG A 22 10.20 -0.14 -19.50
C ARG A 22 10.53 -1.21 -20.56
N LYS A 23 10.58 -2.48 -20.16
CA LYS A 23 10.84 -3.58 -21.10
C LYS A 23 9.78 -3.64 -22.20
N ARG A 24 8.49 -3.45 -21.87
CA ARG A 24 7.40 -3.43 -22.85
C ARG A 24 7.44 -2.17 -23.71
N TRP A 25 7.74 -1.00 -23.11
CA TRP A 25 7.88 0.26 -23.85
C TRP A 25 8.99 0.21 -24.90
N LEU A 26 10.11 -0.43 -24.59
CA LEU A 26 11.22 -0.61 -25.55
C LEU A 26 10.85 -1.41 -26.80
N SER A 27 9.74 -2.16 -26.80
CA SER A 27 9.23 -2.83 -28.02
C SER A 27 8.51 -1.87 -28.99
N GLY A 28 8.30 -0.60 -28.59
CA GLY A 28 7.69 0.43 -29.43
C GLY A 28 6.16 0.39 -29.56
N GLU A 29 5.49 -0.51 -28.82
CA GLU A 29 4.04 -0.74 -28.95
C GLU A 29 3.24 -0.32 -27.71
N LEU A 30 3.81 0.49 -26.83
CA LEU A 30 3.17 0.91 -25.58
C LEU A 30 3.11 2.42 -25.47
N THR A 31 1.92 2.97 -25.40
CA THR A 31 1.69 4.38 -25.06
C THR A 31 1.52 4.53 -23.55
N ILE A 32 2.16 5.53 -22.96
CA ILE A 32 2.09 5.79 -21.52
C ILE A 32 1.65 7.23 -21.32
N THR A 33 0.62 7.45 -20.50
CA THR A 33 0.15 8.78 -20.11
C THR A 33 0.31 8.96 -18.62
N LEU A 34 0.85 10.10 -18.18
CA LEU A 34 1.01 10.47 -16.77
C LEU A 34 0.11 11.65 -16.40
N ILE A 35 -0.65 11.48 -15.33
CA ILE A 35 -1.39 12.54 -14.62
C ILE A 35 -0.88 12.59 -13.17
N GLY A 36 -0.28 13.72 -12.81
CA GLY A 36 0.34 13.90 -11.49
C GLY A 36 1.66 14.67 -11.58
N ALA A 37 2.51 14.51 -10.58
CA ALA A 37 3.85 15.11 -10.62
C ALA A 37 4.71 14.45 -11.70
N GLN A 38 5.39 15.27 -12.49
CA GLN A 38 6.36 14.78 -13.47
C GLN A 38 7.54 14.10 -12.76
N ALA A 39 8.03 13.00 -13.34
CA ALA A 39 9.15 12.26 -12.81
C ALA A 39 9.93 11.57 -13.94
N ASP A 40 11.23 11.34 -13.72
CA ASP A 40 12.00 10.42 -14.55
C ASP A 40 11.57 8.98 -14.25
N LEU A 41 10.80 8.39 -15.14
CA LEU A 41 10.32 6.99 -15.07
C LEU A 41 11.22 6.02 -15.83
N THR A 42 12.29 6.52 -16.47
CA THR A 42 13.21 5.76 -17.34
C THR A 42 12.63 5.33 -18.69
N TYR A 43 11.48 5.89 -19.08
CA TYR A 43 10.82 5.76 -20.36
C TYR A 43 10.00 7.03 -20.65
N ASP A 44 9.70 7.29 -21.91
CA ASP A 44 8.92 8.44 -22.32
C ASP A 44 7.43 8.23 -22.03
N TYR A 45 6.75 9.32 -21.76
CA TYR A 45 5.31 9.35 -21.53
C TYR A 45 4.71 10.68 -21.98
N ASP A 46 3.43 10.65 -22.35
CA ASP A 46 2.63 11.84 -22.59
C ASP A 46 2.18 12.43 -21.27
N TYR A 47 2.56 13.67 -21.00
CA TYR A 47 2.13 14.36 -19.79
C TYR A 47 0.78 15.04 -20.00
N ALA A 48 -0.27 14.55 -19.34
CA ALA A 48 -1.63 15.08 -19.50
C ALA A 48 -1.99 16.16 -18.45
N GLY A 49 -1.13 16.38 -17.44
CA GLY A 49 -1.31 17.42 -16.43
C GLY A 49 -1.24 16.94 -14.99
N ALA A 50 -1.45 17.85 -14.03
CA ALA A 50 -1.06 17.61 -12.65
C ALA A 50 -2.19 17.06 -11.74
N GLY A 51 -3.46 17.21 -12.09
CA GLY A 51 -4.54 16.99 -11.15
C GLY A 51 -5.83 16.42 -11.74
N ALA A 52 -6.88 16.46 -10.93
CA ALA A 52 -8.17 15.88 -11.28
C ALA A 52 -8.83 16.53 -12.52
N GLU A 53 -8.64 17.83 -12.74
CA GLU A 53 -9.15 18.50 -13.95
C GLU A 53 -8.51 17.89 -15.21
N SER A 54 -7.21 17.62 -15.19
CA SER A 54 -6.51 16.95 -16.28
C SER A 54 -7.02 15.52 -16.52
N LEU A 55 -7.34 14.80 -15.44
CA LEU A 55 -7.95 13.47 -15.54
C LEU A 55 -9.35 13.53 -16.17
N MET A 56 -10.17 14.50 -15.78
CA MET A 56 -11.51 14.71 -16.39
C MET A 56 -11.36 15.02 -17.88
N GLN A 57 -10.49 15.96 -18.24
CA GLN A 57 -10.23 16.31 -19.64
C GLN A 57 -9.73 15.11 -20.44
N PHE A 58 -8.81 14.33 -19.86
CA PHE A 58 -8.31 13.11 -20.51
C PHE A 58 -9.43 12.09 -20.75
N ILE A 59 -10.31 11.87 -19.78
CA ILE A 59 -11.48 11.00 -19.94
C ILE A 59 -12.40 11.47 -21.07
N GLU A 60 -12.57 12.77 -21.25
CA GLU A 60 -13.46 13.33 -22.27
C GLU A 60 -12.86 13.20 -23.68
N THR A 61 -11.57 13.45 -23.84
CA THR A 61 -10.90 13.61 -25.14
C THR A 61 -10.21 12.35 -25.64
N ALA A 62 -9.74 11.47 -24.76
CA ALA A 62 -9.04 10.25 -25.14
C ALA A 62 -9.98 9.25 -25.82
N GLN A 63 -9.42 8.52 -26.78
CA GLN A 63 -10.12 7.44 -27.47
C GLN A 63 -9.84 6.11 -26.79
N PRO A 64 -10.80 5.16 -26.81
CA PRO A 64 -10.56 3.80 -26.32
C PRO A 64 -9.38 3.13 -27.01
N VAL A 65 -8.59 2.41 -26.23
CA VAL A 65 -7.49 1.55 -26.71
C VAL A 65 -7.86 0.08 -26.49
N GLY A 66 -7.11 -0.84 -27.05
CA GLY A 66 -7.39 -2.28 -26.91
C GLY A 66 -7.40 -2.72 -25.45
N LYS A 67 -6.24 -2.69 -24.79
CA LYS A 67 -6.09 -3.01 -23.36
C LYS A 67 -5.37 -1.88 -22.65
N LEU A 68 -6.12 -1.14 -21.83
CA LEU A 68 -5.58 -0.08 -20.98
C LEU A 68 -5.25 -0.64 -19.58
N LEU A 69 -4.05 -0.34 -19.07
CA LEU A 69 -3.72 -0.50 -17.65
C LEU A 69 -3.83 0.87 -16.97
N VAL A 70 -4.69 0.98 -15.96
CA VAL A 70 -4.82 2.17 -15.11
C VAL A 70 -4.09 1.89 -13.79
N LEU A 71 -3.05 2.66 -13.49
CA LEU A 71 -2.28 2.58 -12.24
C LEU A 71 -2.59 3.82 -11.39
N VAL A 72 -3.22 3.61 -10.24
CA VAL A 72 -3.55 4.68 -9.28
C VAL A 72 -2.62 4.60 -8.09
N GLY A 73 -1.90 5.67 -7.78
CA GLY A 73 -1.02 5.74 -6.61
C GLY A 73 -1.76 6.07 -5.32
N GLN A 74 -1.19 5.68 -4.19
CA GLN A 74 -1.73 6.03 -2.86
C GLN A 74 -1.77 7.53 -2.62
N GLY A 75 -0.87 8.30 -3.22
CA GLY A 75 -0.88 9.76 -3.12
C GLY A 75 -2.14 10.42 -3.71
N ALA A 76 -2.77 9.77 -4.69
CA ALA A 76 -4.06 10.17 -5.22
C ALA A 76 -5.22 9.87 -4.24
N LEU A 77 -5.11 8.77 -3.50
CA LEU A 77 -6.22 8.20 -2.72
C LEU A 77 -6.22 8.64 -1.24
N SER A 78 -5.09 9.04 -0.69
CA SER A 78 -4.98 9.50 0.71
C SER A 78 -5.37 10.97 0.92
N ARG A 79 -5.84 11.66 -0.11
CA ARG A 79 -6.38 13.01 -0.07
C ARG A 79 -7.83 13.01 0.44
N SER A 80 -8.32 14.15 0.89
CA SER A 80 -9.74 14.31 1.29
C SER A 80 -10.72 14.04 0.14
N ASP A 81 -10.29 14.25 -1.11
CA ASP A 81 -11.02 13.98 -2.34
C ASP A 81 -10.62 12.66 -3.04
N GLY A 82 -9.86 11.81 -2.35
CA GLY A 82 -9.33 10.55 -2.91
C GLY A 82 -10.40 9.61 -3.46
N GLY A 83 -11.58 9.57 -2.84
CA GLY A 83 -12.73 8.82 -3.36
C GLY A 83 -13.22 9.33 -4.73
N ALA A 84 -13.21 10.65 -4.93
CA ALA A 84 -13.58 11.25 -6.22
C ALA A 84 -12.54 10.93 -7.31
N ILE A 85 -11.23 10.96 -6.96
CA ILE A 85 -10.17 10.58 -7.90
C ILE A 85 -10.26 9.09 -8.25
N LEU A 86 -10.56 8.23 -7.28
CA LEU A 86 -10.78 6.80 -7.52
C LEU A 86 -11.96 6.57 -8.48
N ALA A 87 -13.06 7.29 -8.29
CA ALA A 87 -14.22 7.24 -9.20
C ALA A 87 -13.87 7.70 -10.62
N LEU A 88 -13.11 8.78 -10.77
CA LEU A 88 -12.61 9.24 -12.08
C LEU A 88 -11.68 8.21 -12.73
N ALA A 89 -10.76 7.61 -11.97
CA ALA A 89 -9.89 6.56 -12.49
C ALA A 89 -10.69 5.33 -12.97
N ALA A 90 -11.74 4.94 -12.22
CA ALA A 90 -12.65 3.88 -12.62
C ALA A 90 -13.44 4.23 -13.89
N LYS A 91 -13.90 5.49 -14.05
CA LYS A 91 -14.52 5.99 -15.28
C LYS A 91 -13.56 5.92 -16.46
N ALA A 92 -12.29 6.29 -16.28
CA ALA A 92 -11.26 6.16 -17.30
C ALA A 92 -11.09 4.69 -17.73
N ALA A 93 -11.00 3.77 -16.76
CA ALA A 93 -10.88 2.35 -17.04
C ALA A 93 -12.06 1.81 -17.85
N GLN A 94 -13.30 2.17 -17.49
CA GLN A 94 -14.49 1.74 -18.22
C GLN A 94 -14.54 2.30 -19.64
N LYS A 95 -14.30 3.60 -19.78
CA LYS A 95 -14.45 4.28 -21.08
C LYS A 95 -13.36 3.93 -22.08
N LEU A 96 -12.14 3.68 -21.59
CA LEU A 96 -10.93 3.64 -22.42
C LEU A 96 -10.34 2.24 -22.61
N GLY A 97 -11.04 1.17 -22.23
CA GLY A 97 -10.58 -0.21 -22.43
C GLY A 97 -9.78 -0.81 -21.26
N GLY A 98 -9.89 -0.22 -20.06
CA GLY A 98 -9.26 -0.75 -18.85
C GLY A 98 -9.97 -1.97 -18.26
N VAL A 99 -11.23 -2.17 -18.59
CA VAL A 99 -12.04 -3.32 -18.11
C VAL A 99 -12.87 -3.86 -19.27
N GLY A 100 -12.81 -5.18 -19.46
CA GLY A 100 -13.55 -5.86 -20.52
C GLY A 100 -13.52 -7.37 -20.34
N GLU A 101 -14.02 -8.11 -21.31
CA GLU A 101 -14.00 -9.57 -21.29
C GLU A 101 -12.54 -10.07 -21.24
N GLY A 102 -12.22 -10.87 -20.22
CA GLY A 102 -10.88 -11.42 -20.02
C GLY A 102 -9.78 -10.39 -19.69
N TRP A 103 -10.16 -9.12 -19.40
CA TRP A 103 -9.21 -8.08 -19.04
C TRP A 103 -9.70 -7.22 -17.87
N ASN A 104 -8.89 -7.13 -16.83
CA ASN A 104 -9.03 -6.13 -15.78
C ASN A 104 -7.68 -5.45 -15.56
N GLY A 105 -7.52 -4.26 -16.13
CA GLY A 105 -6.35 -3.41 -16.04
C GLY A 105 -6.48 -2.30 -15.00
N PHE A 106 -7.43 -2.34 -14.08
CA PHE A 106 -7.56 -1.37 -13.01
C PHE A 106 -6.76 -1.81 -11.79
N SER A 107 -5.73 -1.06 -11.42
CA SER A 107 -4.81 -1.41 -10.32
C SER A 107 -4.48 -0.21 -9.45
N VAL A 108 -4.43 -0.43 -8.13
CA VAL A 108 -3.96 0.53 -7.13
C VAL A 108 -2.59 0.09 -6.63
N LEU A 109 -1.60 0.98 -6.69
CA LEU A 109 -0.27 0.74 -6.12
C LEU A 109 -0.30 1.08 -4.63
N HIS A 110 -0.08 0.06 -3.80
CA HIS A 110 -0.03 0.22 -2.35
C HIS A 110 1.41 0.36 -1.85
N THR A 111 1.61 1.20 -0.83
CA THR A 111 2.93 1.48 -0.23
C THR A 111 3.32 0.48 0.86
N ALA A 112 2.41 -0.43 1.26
CA ALA A 112 2.66 -1.46 2.27
C ALA A 112 2.26 -2.83 1.76
N ALA A 113 3.14 -3.82 1.90
CA ALA A 113 2.95 -5.19 1.39
C ALA A 113 1.71 -5.90 1.97
N ALA A 114 1.33 -5.60 3.22
CA ALA A 114 0.18 -6.22 3.87
C ALA A 114 -1.16 -5.51 3.59
N ARG A 115 -1.17 -4.37 2.89
CA ARG A 115 -2.37 -3.54 2.78
C ARG A 115 -3.51 -4.20 2.02
N VAL A 116 -3.22 -4.83 0.87
CA VAL A 116 -4.27 -5.48 0.08
C VAL A 116 -4.91 -6.61 0.89
N GLY A 117 -4.11 -7.46 1.54
CA GLY A 117 -4.63 -8.52 2.41
C GLY A 117 -5.45 -7.99 3.59
N ALA A 118 -5.04 -6.86 4.19
CA ALA A 118 -5.81 -6.23 5.25
C ALA A 118 -7.16 -5.69 4.75
N LEU A 119 -7.21 -5.10 3.57
CA LEU A 119 -8.45 -4.65 2.93
C LEU A 119 -9.37 -5.83 2.59
N ASP A 120 -8.82 -6.94 2.11
CA ASP A 120 -9.58 -8.17 1.85
C ASP A 120 -10.20 -8.77 3.12
N LEU A 121 -9.57 -8.57 4.27
CA LEU A 121 -10.10 -8.93 5.59
C LEU A 121 -11.16 -7.96 6.10
N GLY A 122 -11.41 -6.85 5.41
CA GLY A 122 -12.25 -5.78 5.92
C GLY A 122 -11.61 -5.01 7.10
N PHE A 123 -10.27 -5.02 7.21
CA PHE A 123 -9.55 -4.28 8.25
C PHE A 123 -9.54 -2.79 7.93
N THR A 124 -10.71 -2.21 8.09
CA THR A 124 -10.99 -0.77 7.88
C THR A 124 -11.86 -0.28 9.04
N PRO A 125 -11.84 1.02 9.33
CA PRO A 125 -12.77 1.58 10.32
C PRO A 125 -14.23 1.24 9.95
N GLY A 126 -14.97 0.73 10.93
CA GLY A 126 -16.41 0.54 10.76
C GLY A 126 -17.16 1.88 10.67
N ALA A 127 -18.45 1.84 10.35
CA ALA A 127 -19.27 3.05 10.28
C ALA A 127 -19.24 3.82 11.60
N GLY A 128 -18.82 5.08 11.57
CA GLY A 128 -18.68 5.93 12.77
C GLY A 128 -17.46 5.64 13.65
N ALA A 129 -16.61 4.69 13.29
CA ALA A 129 -15.35 4.42 14.00
C ALA A 129 -14.24 5.40 13.58
N LEU A 130 -13.26 5.56 14.46
CA LEU A 130 -12.09 6.40 14.21
C LEU A 130 -11.15 5.74 13.19
N ASP A 131 -10.62 6.51 12.27
CA ASP A 131 -9.48 6.11 11.47
C ASP A 131 -8.15 6.20 12.27
N ALA A 132 -7.05 5.72 11.70
CA ALA A 132 -5.76 5.69 12.39
C ALA A 132 -5.26 7.09 12.79
N GLN A 133 -5.56 8.13 12.02
CA GLN A 133 -5.15 9.51 12.34
C GLN A 133 -5.99 10.06 13.49
N ALA A 134 -7.28 9.80 13.50
CA ALA A 134 -8.18 10.20 14.57
C ALA A 134 -7.88 9.44 15.87
N MET A 135 -7.57 8.13 15.80
CA MET A 135 -7.12 7.33 16.95
C MET A 135 -5.86 7.88 17.61
N ALA A 136 -4.95 8.45 16.81
CA ALA A 136 -3.68 8.99 17.28
C ALA A 136 -3.80 10.34 17.99
N LYS A 137 -4.98 10.96 18.02
CA LYS A 137 -5.20 12.28 18.65
C LYS A 137 -5.36 12.19 20.15
N ALA A 138 -4.89 13.23 20.84
CA ALA A 138 -5.02 13.35 22.29
C ALA A 138 -6.49 13.22 22.74
N GLY A 139 -6.73 12.37 23.75
CA GLY A 139 -8.07 12.16 24.33
C GLY A 139 -9.02 11.34 23.45
N ALA A 140 -8.59 10.81 22.30
CA ALA A 140 -9.41 9.95 21.46
C ALA A 140 -9.58 8.54 22.06
N LEU A 141 -8.52 8.00 22.65
CA LEU A 141 -8.46 6.67 23.25
C LEU A 141 -7.64 6.67 24.53
N ASP A 142 -7.98 5.79 25.46
CA ASP A 142 -7.21 5.56 26.70
C ASP A 142 -6.02 4.64 26.46
N VAL A 143 -6.18 3.64 25.58
CA VAL A 143 -5.14 2.64 25.24
C VAL A 143 -5.05 2.46 23.74
N ILE A 144 -3.83 2.45 23.21
CA ILE A 144 -3.54 2.22 21.81
C ILE A 144 -2.56 1.05 21.66
N PHE A 145 -2.96 0.01 20.93
CA PHE A 145 -2.07 -1.03 20.46
C PHE A 145 -1.55 -0.64 19.06
N ASN A 146 -0.26 -0.27 19.00
CA ASN A 146 0.40 0.12 17.76
C ASN A 146 1.17 -1.08 17.18
N LEU A 147 0.55 -1.82 16.27
CA LEU A 147 1.11 -3.02 15.64
C LEU A 147 1.84 -2.67 14.35
N GLY A 148 3.14 -2.49 14.42
CA GLY A 148 4.01 -2.21 13.27
C GLY A 148 3.69 -0.92 12.51
N ALA A 149 2.95 0.02 13.11
CA ALA A 149 2.64 1.31 12.51
C ALA A 149 3.65 2.38 12.97
N ASP A 150 4.89 2.25 12.53
CA ASP A 150 6.04 3.01 13.03
C ASP A 150 6.02 4.49 12.65
N GLU A 151 5.27 4.85 11.62
CA GLU A 151 5.28 6.18 11.00
C GLU A 151 4.24 7.12 11.60
N ILE A 152 3.29 6.59 12.39
CA ILE A 152 2.20 7.38 12.96
C ILE A 152 2.70 8.14 14.19
N ALA A 153 2.54 9.47 14.16
CA ALA A 153 2.75 10.30 15.33
C ALA A 153 1.51 10.21 16.24
N ILE A 154 1.69 9.68 17.45
CA ILE A 154 0.64 9.55 18.46
C ILE A 154 0.78 10.67 19.47
N ASP A 155 -0.30 11.45 19.66
CA ASP A 155 -0.33 12.55 20.60
C ASP A 155 -0.23 12.03 22.06
N PRO A 156 0.23 12.82 23.03
CA PRO A 156 0.26 12.44 24.45
C PRO A 156 -1.14 12.17 25.02
N GLY A 157 -1.21 11.28 26.03
CA GLY A 157 -2.43 11.04 26.81
C GLY A 157 -2.87 9.59 26.82
N ALA A 158 -2.79 8.86 25.72
CA ALA A 158 -3.09 7.44 25.69
C ALA A 158 -1.92 6.60 26.25
N PHE A 159 -2.23 5.45 26.86
CA PHE A 159 -1.26 4.39 27.15
C PHE A 159 -0.97 3.62 25.86
N VAL A 160 0.28 3.62 25.39
CA VAL A 160 0.66 3.07 24.08
C VAL A 160 1.46 1.79 24.27
N VAL A 161 0.96 0.69 23.70
CA VAL A 161 1.68 -0.58 23.57
C VAL A 161 2.17 -0.72 22.12
N TYR A 162 3.48 -0.68 21.92
CA TYR A 162 4.08 -0.88 20.62
C TYR A 162 4.49 -2.33 20.41
N ILE A 163 4.11 -2.90 19.26
CA ILE A 163 4.53 -4.25 18.82
C ILE A 163 5.24 -4.08 17.49
N GLY A 164 6.54 -4.28 17.46
CA GLY A 164 7.34 -4.10 16.24
C GLY A 164 8.77 -4.60 16.38
N SER A 165 9.50 -4.64 15.28
CA SER A 165 10.85 -5.22 15.21
C SER A 165 11.99 -4.18 15.28
N HIS A 166 11.71 -2.91 14.99
CA HIS A 166 12.71 -1.84 14.94
C HIS A 166 12.20 -0.60 15.66
N GLY A 167 13.13 0.10 16.34
CA GLY A 167 12.82 1.38 16.94
C GLY A 167 12.59 2.47 15.89
N ASP A 168 11.46 3.15 15.97
CA ASP A 168 11.12 4.31 15.17
C ASP A 168 10.12 5.15 16.00
N ARG A 169 9.42 6.10 15.39
CA ARG A 169 8.49 7.02 16.09
C ARG A 169 7.48 6.28 16.98
N GLY A 170 6.95 5.14 16.51
CA GLY A 170 6.02 4.31 17.28
C GLY A 170 6.64 3.75 18.55
N ALA A 171 7.89 3.28 18.51
CA ALA A 171 8.61 2.78 19.68
C ALA A 171 8.94 3.92 20.68
N HIS A 172 9.34 5.10 20.18
CA HIS A 172 9.69 6.25 21.03
C HIS A 172 8.50 6.80 21.82
N ARG A 173 7.27 6.62 21.32
CA ARG A 173 6.04 7.07 22.00
C ARG A 173 5.47 6.00 22.94
N ALA A 174 5.92 4.77 22.86
CA ALA A 174 5.35 3.66 23.59
C ALA A 174 5.65 3.72 25.10
N ASP A 175 4.66 3.37 25.91
CA ASP A 175 4.79 3.12 27.35
C ASP A 175 5.26 1.69 27.61
N VAL A 176 4.89 0.74 26.71
CA VAL A 176 5.33 -0.65 26.69
C VAL A 176 5.72 -1.07 25.29
N ILE A 177 6.85 -1.74 25.17
CA ILE A 177 7.32 -2.35 23.93
C ILE A 177 7.29 -3.88 24.07
N LEU A 178 6.54 -4.53 23.17
CA LEU A 178 6.55 -5.97 22.99
C LEU A 178 7.32 -6.29 21.71
N PRO A 179 8.51 -6.89 21.79
CA PRO A 179 9.34 -7.10 20.60
C PRO A 179 8.69 -8.08 19.63
N GLY A 180 8.37 -7.59 18.43
CA GLY A 180 7.79 -8.35 17.32
C GLY A 180 8.87 -8.90 16.38
N ALA A 181 8.54 -9.96 15.65
CA ALA A 181 9.39 -10.55 14.63
C ALA A 181 9.44 -9.71 13.36
N ALA A 182 10.62 -9.58 12.74
CA ALA A 182 10.78 -9.00 11.41
C ALA A 182 10.20 -9.93 10.33
N TYR A 183 10.04 -9.44 9.08
CA TYR A 183 9.43 -10.22 8.00
C TYR A 183 10.18 -11.50 7.63
N THR A 184 11.49 -11.57 7.85
CA THR A 184 12.32 -12.77 7.66
C THR A 184 12.23 -13.77 8.82
N GLU A 185 11.71 -13.32 9.96
CA GLU A 185 11.64 -14.06 11.23
C GLU A 185 10.23 -14.62 11.50
N LYS A 186 9.31 -14.39 10.60
CA LYS A 186 7.92 -14.88 10.68
C LYS A 186 7.41 -15.37 9.33
N SER A 187 6.38 -16.21 9.36
CA SER A 187 5.67 -16.65 8.17
C SER A 187 4.39 -15.85 8.00
N GLY A 188 4.15 -15.32 6.80
CA GLY A 188 3.00 -14.47 6.52
C GLY A 188 2.26 -14.85 5.24
N ILE A 189 1.02 -14.37 5.13
CA ILE A 189 0.24 -14.40 3.89
C ILE A 189 0.07 -12.95 3.44
N PHE A 190 0.33 -12.70 2.17
CA PHE A 190 0.25 -11.39 1.53
C PHE A 190 -0.63 -11.49 0.29
N VAL A 191 -1.29 -10.40 -0.06
CA VAL A 191 -2.00 -10.27 -1.34
C VAL A 191 -1.38 -9.12 -2.10
N ASN A 192 -0.95 -9.36 -3.34
CA ASN A 192 -0.36 -8.31 -4.16
C ASN A 192 -1.44 -7.48 -4.90
N THR A 193 -1.01 -6.45 -5.64
CA THR A 193 -1.88 -5.58 -6.43
C THR A 193 -2.72 -6.32 -7.50
N GLU A 194 -2.28 -7.51 -7.94
CA GLU A 194 -3.04 -8.33 -8.90
C GLU A 194 -4.14 -9.18 -8.21
N GLY A 195 -4.24 -9.15 -6.88
CA GLY A 195 -5.11 -10.05 -6.12
C GLY A 195 -4.53 -11.46 -5.93
N ARG A 196 -3.22 -11.64 -6.16
CA ARG A 196 -2.53 -12.92 -5.97
C ARG A 196 -2.18 -13.09 -4.51
N VAL A 197 -2.67 -14.16 -3.91
CA VAL A 197 -2.29 -14.59 -2.57
C VAL A 197 -0.91 -15.22 -2.61
N GLN A 198 0.01 -14.74 -1.80
CA GLN A 198 1.38 -15.24 -1.70
C GLN A 198 1.70 -15.58 -0.25
N MET A 199 2.54 -16.59 -0.04
CA MET A 199 2.95 -17.04 1.29
C MET A 199 4.45 -16.92 1.45
N SER A 200 4.88 -16.25 2.52
CA SER A 200 6.28 -16.26 2.95
C SER A 200 6.51 -17.29 4.04
N SER A 201 7.71 -17.86 4.04
CA SER A 201 8.17 -18.76 5.10
C SER A 201 9.23 -18.06 5.94
N ARG A 202 9.21 -18.33 7.23
CA ARG A 202 10.26 -17.89 8.15
C ARG A 202 11.62 -18.45 7.70
N VAL A 203 12.61 -17.59 7.61
CA VAL A 203 14.00 -17.94 7.23
C VAL A 203 14.87 -18.17 8.46
N VAL A 204 14.73 -17.29 9.46
CA VAL A 204 15.49 -17.34 10.73
C VAL A 204 14.55 -17.18 11.91
N PHE A 205 14.98 -17.61 13.09
CA PHE A 205 14.20 -17.39 14.32
C PHE A 205 14.32 -15.93 14.78
N PRO A 206 13.26 -15.37 15.38
CA PRO A 206 13.35 -14.06 16.02
C PRO A 206 14.43 -14.05 17.11
N PRO A 207 15.22 -12.97 17.22
CA PRO A 207 16.27 -12.87 18.25
C PRO A 207 15.69 -12.57 19.63
N GLY A 208 16.36 -13.06 20.68
CA GLY A 208 16.04 -12.77 22.07
C GLY A 208 14.58 -13.06 22.44
N ASP A 209 13.90 -12.07 22.98
CA ASP A 209 12.49 -12.18 23.40
C ASP A 209 11.49 -11.85 22.31
N ALA A 210 11.94 -11.55 21.08
CA ALA A 210 11.02 -11.26 19.97
C ALA A 210 10.15 -12.49 19.62
N ARG A 211 8.89 -12.22 19.31
CA ARG A 211 7.89 -13.24 18.97
C ARG A 211 7.10 -12.82 17.74
N GLU A 212 6.51 -13.79 17.04
CA GLU A 212 5.57 -13.50 15.96
C GLU A 212 4.33 -12.78 16.50
N ASP A 213 3.83 -11.77 15.78
CA ASP A 213 2.75 -10.89 16.23
C ASP A 213 1.50 -11.65 16.68
N TRP A 214 1.12 -12.72 15.95
CA TRP A 214 -0.02 -13.57 16.30
C TRP A 214 0.15 -14.25 17.67
N ALA A 215 1.38 -14.64 18.03
CA ALA A 215 1.66 -15.29 19.31
C ALA A 215 1.59 -14.28 20.46
N ILE A 216 2.07 -13.07 20.26
CA ILE A 216 1.92 -11.96 21.21
C ILE A 216 0.44 -11.68 21.48
N LEU A 217 -0.35 -11.50 20.42
CA LEU A 217 -1.78 -11.22 20.53
C LEU A 217 -2.56 -12.39 21.18
N ARG A 218 -2.18 -13.64 20.85
CA ARG A 218 -2.78 -14.82 21.49
C ARG A 218 -2.48 -14.89 22.98
N ALA A 219 -1.25 -14.61 23.39
CA ALA A 219 -0.87 -14.57 24.80
C ALA A 219 -1.59 -13.45 25.54
N LEU A 220 -1.63 -12.25 24.97
CA LEU A 220 -2.33 -11.09 25.52
C LEU A 220 -3.83 -11.39 25.71
N SER A 221 -4.47 -12.01 24.75
CA SER A 221 -5.89 -12.37 24.82
C SER A 221 -6.19 -13.32 25.98
N GLY A 222 -5.25 -14.24 26.27
CA GLY A 222 -5.34 -15.11 27.45
C GLY A 222 -5.22 -14.35 28.77
N ALA A 223 -4.26 -13.41 28.84
CA ALA A 223 -4.07 -12.56 30.03
C ALA A 223 -5.29 -11.66 30.30
N LEU A 224 -6.01 -11.24 29.24
CA LEU A 224 -7.24 -10.46 29.34
C LEU A 224 -8.49 -11.31 29.63
N GLY A 225 -8.37 -12.63 29.81
CA GLY A 225 -9.47 -13.54 30.10
C GLY A 225 -10.38 -13.85 28.90
N GLN A 226 -10.00 -13.47 27.69
CA GLN A 226 -10.74 -13.71 26.45
C GLN A 226 -9.84 -14.34 25.37
N PRO A 227 -9.42 -15.61 25.57
CA PRO A 227 -8.43 -16.24 24.71
C PRO A 227 -8.93 -16.39 23.27
N LEU A 228 -8.12 -15.95 22.31
CA LEU A 228 -8.35 -16.17 20.90
C LEU A 228 -8.39 -17.69 20.59
N PRO A 229 -9.28 -18.15 19.71
CA PRO A 229 -9.59 -19.59 19.54
C PRO A 229 -8.59 -20.32 18.63
N PHE A 230 -7.28 -20.10 18.84
CA PHE A 230 -6.20 -20.79 18.13
C PHE A 230 -4.90 -20.75 18.94
N ASP A 231 -4.13 -21.84 18.93
CA ASP A 231 -2.87 -21.98 19.66
C ASP A 231 -1.67 -22.25 18.75
N SER A 232 -1.86 -22.17 17.44
CA SER A 232 -0.81 -22.32 16.45
C SER A 232 -1.09 -21.51 15.19
N LEU A 233 -0.03 -21.20 14.44
CA LEU A 233 -0.15 -20.53 13.14
C LEU A 233 -1.01 -21.35 12.16
N SER A 234 -0.93 -22.68 12.21
CA SER A 234 -1.77 -23.56 11.38
C SER A 234 -3.26 -23.43 11.73
N ALA A 235 -3.58 -23.39 13.03
CA ALA A 235 -4.96 -23.18 13.49
C ALA A 235 -5.49 -21.78 13.12
N LEU A 236 -4.65 -20.74 13.23
CA LEU A 236 -4.99 -19.40 12.78
C LEU A 236 -5.28 -19.36 11.28
N ARG A 237 -4.41 -19.96 10.45
CA ARG A 237 -4.58 -20.02 8.99
C ARG A 237 -5.84 -20.81 8.59
N LYS A 238 -6.15 -21.88 9.29
CA LYS A 238 -7.40 -22.62 9.06
C LYS A 238 -8.62 -21.71 9.27
N LYS A 239 -8.66 -20.96 10.37
CA LYS A 239 -9.74 -19.98 10.63
C LYS A 239 -9.78 -18.85 9.60
N LEU A 240 -8.63 -18.35 9.17
CA LEU A 240 -8.54 -17.37 8.11
C LEU A 240 -9.19 -17.89 6.81
N ILE A 241 -8.85 -19.11 6.39
CA ILE A 241 -9.36 -19.72 5.15
C ILE A 241 -10.86 -20.07 5.29
N GLU A 242 -11.31 -20.50 6.47
CA GLU A 242 -12.73 -20.73 6.75
C GLU A 242 -13.55 -19.44 6.59
N ALA A 243 -13.06 -18.31 7.09
CA ALA A 243 -13.74 -17.03 6.99
C ALA A 243 -13.58 -16.36 5.61
N TYR A 244 -12.42 -16.52 4.97
CA TYR A 244 -12.04 -15.89 3.72
C TYR A 244 -11.38 -16.92 2.78
N PRO A 245 -12.16 -17.74 2.05
CA PRO A 245 -11.66 -18.90 1.29
C PRO A 245 -10.61 -18.59 0.23
N HIS A 246 -10.57 -17.35 -0.30
CA HIS A 246 -9.60 -16.96 -1.32
C HIS A 246 -8.14 -16.99 -0.80
N PHE A 247 -7.90 -16.77 0.51
CA PHE A 247 -6.55 -16.88 1.10
C PHE A 247 -5.97 -18.30 1.03
N GLY A 248 -6.79 -19.32 0.81
CA GLY A 248 -6.34 -20.69 0.57
C GLY A 248 -5.85 -20.95 -0.85
N ARG A 249 -6.07 -20.03 -1.79
CA ARG A 249 -5.67 -20.17 -3.20
C ARG A 249 -4.31 -19.49 -3.45
N VAL A 250 -3.28 -20.02 -2.81
CA VAL A 250 -1.91 -19.49 -2.94
C VAL A 250 -1.46 -19.53 -4.40
N ASP A 251 -0.76 -18.48 -4.84
CA ASP A 251 -0.26 -18.25 -6.20
C ASP A 251 -1.33 -18.09 -7.29
N GLN A 252 -2.59 -18.04 -6.92
CA GLN A 252 -3.68 -17.77 -7.86
C GLN A 252 -4.11 -16.30 -7.78
N ILE A 253 -4.42 -15.73 -8.97
CA ILE A 253 -5.00 -14.39 -9.05
C ILE A 253 -6.51 -14.53 -8.84
N ALA A 254 -7.06 -13.72 -7.95
CA ALA A 254 -8.50 -13.53 -7.81
C ALA A 254 -8.90 -12.21 -8.49
N PRO A 255 -9.28 -12.21 -9.77
CA PRO A 255 -9.61 -10.97 -10.47
C PRO A 255 -10.82 -10.31 -9.83
N GLY A 256 -10.76 -9.00 -9.64
CA GLY A 256 -11.90 -8.20 -9.20
C GLY A 256 -13.04 -8.26 -10.23
N ALA A 257 -14.28 -8.25 -9.77
CA ALA A 257 -15.43 -8.24 -10.66
C ALA A 257 -15.56 -6.89 -11.39
N ALA A 258 -15.81 -6.90 -12.69
CA ALA A 258 -16.07 -5.69 -13.50
C ALA A 258 -17.19 -4.83 -12.92
N THR A 259 -18.19 -5.44 -12.28
CA THR A 259 -19.30 -4.76 -11.60
C THR A 259 -18.82 -3.86 -10.46
N GLN A 260 -17.73 -4.20 -9.77
CA GLN A 260 -17.15 -3.36 -8.71
C GLN A 260 -16.55 -2.07 -9.29
N ILE A 261 -15.86 -2.17 -10.43
CA ILE A 261 -15.33 -0.99 -11.13
C ILE A 261 -16.49 -0.10 -11.61
N SER A 262 -17.58 -0.68 -12.10
CA SER A 262 -18.77 0.07 -12.48
C SER A 262 -19.42 0.81 -11.30
N ALA A 263 -19.48 0.17 -10.15
CA ALA A 263 -19.99 0.79 -8.93
C ALA A 263 -19.09 1.95 -8.44
N LEU A 264 -17.76 1.80 -8.53
CA LEU A 264 -16.81 2.89 -8.26
C LEU A 264 -16.99 4.06 -9.24
N ALA A 265 -17.09 3.77 -10.53
CA ALA A 265 -17.25 4.79 -11.58
C ALA A 265 -18.56 5.57 -11.45
N ALA A 266 -19.58 5.00 -10.83
CA ALA A 266 -20.87 5.65 -10.57
C ALA A 266 -20.85 6.60 -9.35
N GLN A 267 -19.81 6.58 -8.54
CA GLN A 267 -19.70 7.45 -7.36
C GLN A 267 -19.52 8.93 -7.75
N PRO A 268 -19.91 9.87 -6.87
CA PRO A 268 -19.67 11.29 -7.09
C PRO A 268 -18.18 11.57 -7.29
N ALA A 269 -17.84 12.35 -8.30
CA ALA A 269 -16.46 12.62 -8.71
C ALA A 269 -16.12 14.13 -8.61
N GLN A 270 -16.54 14.78 -7.55
CA GLN A 270 -16.17 16.17 -7.27
C GLN A 270 -14.81 16.19 -6.60
N ALA A 271 -13.76 16.43 -7.39
CA ALA A 271 -12.39 16.49 -6.94
C ALA A 271 -11.85 17.92 -6.88
N GLY A 272 -10.88 18.16 -6.01
CA GLY A 272 -10.19 19.43 -5.88
C GLY A 272 -9.20 19.68 -7.03
N ARG A 273 -8.62 20.92 -7.04
CA ARG A 273 -7.69 21.36 -8.09
C ARG A 273 -6.22 21.08 -7.78
N GLU A 274 -5.93 20.59 -6.59
CA GLU A 274 -4.55 20.38 -6.17
C GLU A 274 -3.88 19.28 -6.98
N PRO A 275 -2.56 19.38 -7.24
CA PRO A 275 -1.80 18.34 -7.91
C PRO A 275 -1.86 17.02 -7.18
N VAL A 276 -1.88 15.92 -7.94
CA VAL A 276 -1.80 14.57 -7.40
C VAL A 276 -0.34 14.15 -7.34
N LEU A 277 0.15 13.88 -6.14
CA LEU A 277 1.56 13.59 -5.88
C LEU A 277 1.77 12.11 -5.51
N SER A 278 2.98 11.59 -5.75
CA SER A 278 3.38 10.29 -5.20
C SER A 278 3.63 10.42 -3.69
N MET A 279 3.28 9.40 -2.92
CA MET A 279 3.59 9.37 -1.47
C MET A 279 5.05 9.03 -1.16
N ILE A 280 5.77 8.42 -2.08
CA ILE A 280 7.15 8.01 -1.83
C ILE A 280 8.10 9.13 -2.24
N HIS A 281 8.51 9.92 -1.26
CA HIS A 281 9.49 10.99 -1.45
C HIS A 281 10.91 10.44 -1.48
N ASP A 282 11.21 9.47 -0.62
CA ASP A 282 12.53 8.87 -0.48
C ASP A 282 12.45 7.35 -0.66
N PHE A 283 13.04 6.88 -1.76
CA PHE A 283 13.07 5.45 -2.09
C PHE A 283 13.84 4.61 -1.06
N TYR A 284 14.88 5.19 -0.46
CA TYR A 284 15.79 4.45 0.42
C TYR A 284 15.28 4.29 1.86
N LEU A 285 14.30 5.10 2.28
CA LEU A 285 13.81 5.15 3.67
C LEU A 285 12.31 4.80 3.80
N THR A 286 11.83 3.84 3.01
CA THR A 286 10.40 3.52 2.89
C THR A 286 9.83 2.65 4.02
N ASN A 287 10.68 2.03 4.84
CA ASN A 287 10.23 1.14 5.92
C ASN A 287 11.17 1.25 7.15
N PRO A 288 10.77 0.77 8.34
CA PRO A 288 11.56 0.93 9.56
C PRO A 288 12.94 0.25 9.50
N ILE A 289 13.07 -0.87 8.79
CA ILE A 289 14.35 -1.57 8.63
C ILE A 289 15.31 -0.71 7.80
N ALA A 290 14.83 -0.16 6.69
CA ALA A 290 15.63 0.74 5.84
C ALA A 290 16.01 2.02 6.59
N ARG A 291 15.11 2.60 7.39
CA ARG A 291 15.38 3.78 8.22
C ARG A 291 16.41 3.52 9.33
N ALA A 292 16.49 2.28 9.83
CA ALA A 292 17.51 1.87 10.80
C ALA A 292 18.88 1.56 10.17
N SER A 293 18.99 1.52 8.84
CA SER A 293 20.22 1.20 8.12
C SER A 293 21.05 2.45 7.83
N ALA A 294 22.29 2.49 8.33
CA ALA A 294 23.24 3.56 8.04
C ALA A 294 23.53 3.68 6.53
N VAL A 295 23.64 2.55 5.83
CA VAL A 295 23.87 2.52 4.38
C VAL A 295 22.68 3.11 3.62
N MET A 296 21.46 2.80 4.00
CA MET A 296 20.27 3.40 3.36
C MET A 296 20.17 4.91 3.63
N ALA A 297 20.56 5.36 4.83
CA ALA A 297 20.62 6.78 5.15
C ALA A 297 21.67 7.51 4.29
N GLU A 298 22.82 6.90 4.07
CA GLU A 298 23.85 7.44 3.17
C GLU A 298 23.35 7.50 1.72
N CYS A 299 22.76 6.42 1.20
CA CYS A 299 22.14 6.42 -0.13
C CYS A 299 21.08 7.53 -0.29
N SER A 300 20.25 7.74 0.73
CA SER A 300 19.27 8.83 0.77
C SER A 300 19.95 10.20 0.69
N ALA A 301 21.00 10.41 1.49
CA ALA A 301 21.73 11.66 1.51
C ALA A 301 22.42 11.97 0.18
N LEU A 302 23.02 10.96 -0.46
CA LEU A 302 23.60 11.06 -1.81
C LEU A 302 22.54 11.40 -2.86
N ALA A 303 21.43 10.69 -2.86
CA ALA A 303 20.34 10.92 -3.82
C ALA A 303 19.70 12.32 -3.68
N GLN A 304 19.76 12.91 -2.49
CA GLN A 304 19.27 14.27 -2.21
C GLN A 304 20.34 15.37 -2.37
N GLY A 305 21.54 15.01 -2.82
CA GLY A 305 22.65 15.94 -2.99
C GLY A 305 23.21 16.51 -1.67
N ARG A 306 22.94 15.87 -0.53
CA ARG A 306 23.45 16.27 0.78
C ARG A 306 24.87 15.78 1.04
N LEU A 307 25.31 14.76 0.29
CA LEU A 307 26.68 14.24 0.28
C LEU A 307 27.17 14.26 -1.15
N THR A 308 28.41 14.63 -1.37
CA THR A 308 29.12 14.44 -2.65
C THR A 308 29.75 13.05 -2.63
N GLN A 309 29.60 12.30 -3.72
CA GLN A 309 30.35 11.07 -3.89
C GLN A 309 31.84 11.45 -3.95
N ALA A 310 32.62 10.93 -3.01
CA ALA A 310 34.09 11.10 -3.08
C ALA A 310 34.53 10.43 -4.40
N ALA A 311 35.15 11.21 -5.28
CA ALA A 311 35.79 10.64 -6.46
C ALA A 311 36.96 9.77 -5.97
N GLU A 312 36.85 8.45 -6.09
CA GLU A 312 37.97 7.54 -5.98
C GLU A 312 38.89 7.65 -7.19
#